data_347ebd1457c54d9c093be01f7504d558
#
_entry.id   347ebd1457c54d9c093be01f7504d558
#
_cell.length_a   1.000
_cell.length_b   1.000
_cell.length_c   1.000
_cell.angle_alpha   90.00
_cell.angle_beta   90.00
_cell.angle_gamma   90.00
#
_symmetry.space_group_name_H-M   'P 1'
#
loop_
_entity.id
_entity.type
_entity.pdbx_description
1 polymer ?
#
loop_
_entity_poly.entity_id
_entity_poly.type
_entity_poly.pdbx_seq_one_letter_code
_entity_poly.pdbx_strand_id
1 'polypeptide(L)'
;MARNLTRMAALRYRDFRFLWLGEMVSTTGSQMQLFAINWHVFQLLRGQTFTISAFGSDIVMGSEAFGLGMLGLVRVIPIVMFALLGGVLADALDRRRVMIWTRVVSALIAAVLTYLTLSGQIDVNSIYLLTALGAAATALDSPARQSIVANLVKPRHLANAISLNTLIFQIATICGPALAGLLVAQLNIGLVYGINTATFVVAIIAIGLIRHRGKIKTAANIGWRALIDGIRFTFRTRIIMGTMLLDFFATLFASARTMLPIVAGDILGVGAAGYGLLATAQPIGALLVGLIMSLRSEMKRQGLILLLSVAVYGMATAIFGISTSFALSYLMFALTGAGDTVSMVIRGTIRQLMTPDELRGRMVSVNMMFFMGGPQLGELEAGLVASVFGAPFAIFSGGVATVLLTAWVAWRYPSIRRYNNADDLKAKRR
;
A
#
# COMPACT_ATOMS: atom_id res chain seq x y z
N MET A 1 -5.94 37.37 -3.86
CA MET A 1 -7.02 36.50 -3.36
C MET A 1 -7.57 35.51 -4.39
N ALA A 2 -7.65 35.83 -5.68
CA ALA A 2 -8.17 34.91 -6.73
C ALA A 2 -7.31 33.66 -6.99
N ARG A 3 -6.00 33.69 -6.71
CA ARG A 3 -5.06 32.59 -6.95
C ARG A 3 -5.22 31.39 -5.98
N ASN A 4 -5.83 31.60 -4.79
CA ASN A 4 -6.05 30.54 -3.80
C ASN A 4 -7.34 29.72 -4.04
N LEU A 5 -8.29 30.23 -4.82
CA LEU A 5 -9.53 29.54 -5.17
C LEU A 5 -9.36 28.47 -6.25
N THR A 6 -8.21 28.44 -6.94
CA THR A 6 -7.89 27.43 -7.95
C THR A 6 -7.34 26.13 -7.34
N ARG A 7 -6.88 26.15 -6.09
CA ARG A 7 -6.23 24.98 -5.44
C ARG A 7 -7.20 23.84 -5.08
N MET A 8 -8.51 24.11 -4.98
CA MET A 8 -9.53 23.09 -4.70
C MET A 8 -10.67 23.12 -5.73
N ALA A 9 -10.35 23.40 -6.98
CA ALA A 9 -11.33 23.59 -8.04
C ALA A 9 -12.26 22.36 -8.27
N ALA A 10 -11.74 21.15 -8.03
CA ALA A 10 -12.53 19.92 -8.18
C ALA A 10 -13.64 19.82 -7.12
N LEU A 11 -13.49 20.35 -5.91
CA LEU A 11 -14.52 20.33 -4.87
C LEU A 11 -15.72 21.24 -5.17
N ARG A 12 -15.64 22.10 -6.20
CA ARG A 12 -16.78 22.88 -6.69
C ARG A 12 -17.84 22.01 -7.38
N TYR A 13 -17.43 20.85 -7.91
CA TYR A 13 -18.36 19.90 -8.51
C TYR A 13 -19.06 19.12 -7.40
N ARG A 14 -20.39 19.26 -7.33
CA ARG A 14 -21.24 18.67 -6.29
C ARG A 14 -21.00 17.15 -6.17
N ASP A 15 -21.04 16.43 -7.27
CA ASP A 15 -20.93 14.98 -7.29
C ASP A 15 -19.51 14.51 -6.90
N PHE A 16 -18.45 15.24 -7.31
CA PHE A 16 -17.10 14.96 -6.86
C PHE A 16 -16.92 15.21 -5.36
N ARG A 17 -17.53 16.28 -4.83
CA ARG A 17 -17.46 16.58 -3.39
C ARG A 17 -18.09 15.49 -2.54
N PHE A 18 -19.27 14.96 -2.94
CA PHE A 18 -19.88 13.82 -2.23
C PHE A 18 -19.01 12.58 -2.30
N LEU A 19 -18.48 12.24 -3.48
CA LEU A 19 -17.55 11.13 -3.62
C LEU A 19 -16.32 11.32 -2.72
N TRP A 20 -15.69 12.49 -2.75
CA TRP A 20 -14.47 12.80 -2.01
C TRP A 20 -14.66 12.70 -0.50
N LEU A 21 -15.74 13.26 0.04
CA LEU A 21 -16.06 13.20 1.47
C LEU A 21 -16.39 11.77 1.91
N GLY A 22 -17.21 11.06 1.16
CA GLY A 22 -17.53 9.66 1.45
C GLY A 22 -16.30 8.75 1.43
N GLU A 23 -15.44 8.93 0.42
CA GLU A 23 -14.18 8.18 0.31
C GLU A 23 -13.19 8.54 1.43
N MET A 24 -13.12 9.80 1.86
CA MET A 24 -12.25 10.19 2.97
C MET A 24 -12.62 9.47 4.26
N VAL A 25 -13.90 9.47 4.60
CA VAL A 25 -14.41 8.79 5.80
C VAL A 25 -14.20 7.27 5.69
N SER A 26 -14.61 6.67 4.56
CA SER A 26 -14.53 5.22 4.35
C SER A 26 -13.10 4.70 4.24
N THR A 27 -12.20 5.44 3.60
CA THR A 27 -10.78 5.04 3.52
C THR A 27 -10.12 5.12 4.89
N THR A 28 -10.45 6.13 5.70
CA THR A 28 -9.96 6.23 7.08
C THR A 28 -10.45 5.05 7.92
N GLY A 29 -11.74 4.71 7.86
CA GLY A 29 -12.29 3.52 8.52
C GLY A 29 -11.64 2.22 8.05
N SER A 30 -11.36 2.08 6.76
CA SER A 30 -10.67 0.92 6.21
C SER A 30 -9.23 0.79 6.71
N GLN A 31 -8.50 1.92 6.89
CA GLN A 31 -7.17 1.91 7.52
C GLN A 31 -7.23 1.58 9.01
N MET A 32 -8.29 2.01 9.71
CA MET A 32 -8.56 1.60 11.09
C MET A 32 -8.79 0.08 11.18
N GLN A 33 -9.61 -0.48 10.28
CA GLN A 33 -9.86 -1.93 10.25
C GLN A 33 -8.60 -2.72 9.90
N LEU A 34 -7.78 -2.25 8.97
CA LEU A 34 -6.51 -2.89 8.62
C LEU A 34 -5.58 -2.98 9.83
N PHE A 35 -5.47 -1.90 10.60
CA PHE A 35 -4.76 -1.86 11.88
C PHE A 35 -5.34 -2.88 12.86
N ALA A 36 -6.67 -2.85 13.05
CA ALA A 36 -7.36 -3.72 13.99
C ALA A 36 -7.20 -5.21 13.64
N ILE A 37 -7.28 -5.60 12.36
CA ILE A 37 -7.05 -6.98 11.91
C ILE A 37 -5.64 -7.46 12.29
N ASN A 38 -4.59 -6.67 11.99
CA ASN A 38 -3.23 -7.07 12.32
C ASN A 38 -3.03 -7.21 13.84
N TRP A 39 -3.56 -6.27 14.64
CA TRP A 39 -3.49 -6.33 16.09
C TRP A 39 -4.29 -7.51 16.66
N HIS A 40 -5.47 -7.80 16.09
CA HIS A 40 -6.33 -8.89 16.55
C HIS A 40 -5.71 -10.27 16.29
N VAL A 41 -5.15 -10.48 15.08
CA VAL A 41 -4.42 -11.72 14.76
C VAL A 41 -3.23 -11.89 15.70
N PHE A 42 -2.46 -10.82 15.96
CA PHE A 42 -1.38 -10.85 16.94
C PHE A 42 -1.89 -11.28 18.34
N GLN A 43 -2.97 -10.66 18.83
CA GLN A 43 -3.50 -10.99 20.15
C GLN A 43 -4.02 -12.43 20.26
N LEU A 44 -4.71 -12.93 19.23
CA LEU A 44 -5.27 -14.28 19.21
C LEU A 44 -4.18 -15.37 19.17
N LEU A 45 -3.05 -15.09 18.54
CA LEU A 45 -1.96 -16.05 18.34
C LEU A 45 -0.77 -15.84 19.28
N ARG A 46 -0.79 -14.78 20.09
CA ARG A 46 0.31 -14.40 20.99
C ARG A 46 0.69 -15.53 21.95
N GLY A 47 1.98 -15.85 21.99
CA GLY A 47 2.53 -16.89 22.85
C GLY A 47 2.19 -18.31 22.43
N GLN A 48 1.52 -18.51 21.28
CA GLN A 48 1.27 -19.84 20.73
C GLN A 48 2.41 -20.24 19.80
N THR A 49 2.71 -21.53 19.78
CA THR A 49 3.68 -22.12 18.86
C THR A 49 3.06 -23.36 18.21
N PHE A 50 3.52 -23.69 17.03
CA PHE A 50 3.20 -24.95 16.35
C PHE A 50 4.48 -25.56 15.78
N THR A 51 4.47 -26.88 15.61
CA THR A 51 5.62 -27.61 15.10
C THR A 51 5.32 -28.15 13.72
N ILE A 52 6.26 -27.96 12.80
CA ILE A 52 6.22 -28.58 11.48
C ILE A 52 7.38 -29.57 11.40
N SER A 53 7.06 -30.82 11.16
CA SER A 53 8.06 -31.86 10.85
C SER A 53 8.44 -31.77 9.38
N ALA A 54 9.62 -31.25 9.07
CA ALA A 54 10.14 -31.13 7.72
C ALA A 54 11.59 -31.63 7.65
N PHE A 55 11.92 -32.36 6.59
CA PHE A 55 13.26 -32.88 6.35
C PHE A 55 13.87 -33.68 7.50
N GLY A 56 13.01 -34.39 8.30
CA GLY A 56 13.47 -35.22 9.43
C GLY A 56 13.81 -34.44 10.70
N SER A 57 13.49 -33.14 10.79
CA SER A 57 13.59 -32.32 11.99
C SER A 57 12.28 -31.61 12.31
N ASP A 58 12.04 -31.41 13.59
CA ASP A 58 10.87 -30.68 14.10
C ASP A 58 11.25 -29.20 14.25
N ILE A 59 10.62 -28.34 13.45
CA ILE A 59 10.81 -26.89 13.49
C ILE A 59 9.66 -26.28 14.29
N VAL A 60 9.97 -25.66 15.43
CA VAL A 60 9.01 -24.92 16.23
C VAL A 60 8.87 -23.50 15.67
N MET A 61 7.64 -23.09 15.36
CA MET A 61 7.34 -21.79 14.75
C MET A 61 6.42 -20.98 15.65
N GLY A 62 6.67 -19.66 15.77
CA GLY A 62 5.81 -18.71 16.46
C GLY A 62 4.54 -18.43 15.65
N SER A 63 3.38 -18.73 16.26
CA SER A 63 2.08 -18.61 15.56
C SER A 63 1.72 -17.18 15.21
N GLU A 64 2.06 -16.19 16.06
CA GLU A 64 1.76 -14.78 15.81
C GLU A 64 2.46 -14.22 14.57
N ALA A 65 3.74 -14.51 14.41
CA ALA A 65 4.51 -14.04 13.26
C ALA A 65 4.06 -14.71 11.96
N PHE A 66 3.84 -16.03 12.02
CA PHE A 66 3.28 -16.79 10.89
C PHE A 66 1.89 -16.27 10.51
N GLY A 67 1.01 -16.06 11.50
CA GLY A 67 -0.36 -15.57 11.28
C GLY A 67 -0.41 -14.18 10.65
N LEU A 68 0.47 -13.28 11.08
CA LEU A 68 0.61 -11.95 10.46
C LEU A 68 1.12 -12.04 9.02
N GLY A 69 2.10 -12.90 8.75
CA GLY A 69 2.60 -13.15 7.40
C GLY A 69 1.54 -13.73 6.45
N MET A 70 0.70 -14.64 6.97
CA MET A 70 -0.40 -15.24 6.21
C MET A 70 -1.44 -14.20 5.75
N LEU A 71 -1.62 -13.06 6.46
CA LEU A 71 -2.49 -11.98 6.01
C LEU A 71 -2.07 -11.43 4.63
N GLY A 72 -0.77 -11.38 4.34
CA GLY A 72 -0.27 -11.01 3.01
C GLY A 72 -0.78 -11.95 1.92
N LEU A 73 -0.66 -13.27 2.14
CA LEU A 73 -1.12 -14.28 1.20
C LEU A 73 -2.64 -14.26 1.04
N VAL A 74 -3.37 -14.15 2.15
CA VAL A 74 -4.84 -14.08 2.20
C VAL A 74 -5.38 -12.87 1.40
N ARG A 75 -4.63 -11.78 1.36
CA ARG A 75 -5.00 -10.58 0.57
C ARG A 75 -4.61 -10.71 -0.89
N VAL A 76 -3.38 -11.17 -1.20
CA VAL A 76 -2.87 -11.17 -2.58
C VAL A 76 -3.63 -12.13 -3.48
N ILE A 77 -4.02 -13.30 -3.00
CA ILE A 77 -4.74 -14.30 -3.81
C ILE A 77 -6.03 -13.72 -4.39
N PRO A 78 -6.98 -13.17 -3.58
CA PRO A 78 -8.18 -12.56 -4.13
C PRO A 78 -7.89 -11.33 -5.01
N ILE A 79 -6.92 -10.50 -4.65
CA ILE A 79 -6.56 -9.34 -5.46
C ILE A 79 -6.15 -9.77 -6.86
N VAL A 80 -5.28 -10.76 -7.00
CA VAL A 80 -4.82 -11.26 -8.31
C VAL A 80 -5.97 -11.90 -9.09
N MET A 81 -6.81 -12.72 -8.44
CA MET A 81 -7.95 -13.38 -9.08
C MET A 81 -9.00 -12.39 -9.59
N PHE A 82 -9.32 -11.38 -8.79
CA PHE A 82 -10.42 -10.45 -9.07
C PHE A 82 -9.97 -9.15 -9.76
N ALA A 83 -8.68 -8.83 -9.83
CA ALA A 83 -8.20 -7.62 -10.50
C ALA A 83 -8.57 -7.57 -11.99
N LEU A 84 -8.47 -8.69 -12.70
CA LEU A 84 -8.87 -8.79 -14.11
C LEU A 84 -10.39 -8.68 -14.28
N LEU A 85 -11.14 -9.35 -13.41
CA LEU A 85 -12.61 -9.30 -13.41
C LEU A 85 -13.12 -7.90 -13.08
N GLY A 86 -12.47 -7.20 -12.14
CA GLY A 86 -12.81 -5.83 -11.77
C GLY A 86 -12.73 -4.85 -12.94
N GLY A 87 -11.71 -4.99 -13.80
CA GLY A 87 -11.59 -4.21 -15.04
C GLY A 87 -12.76 -4.45 -16.00
N VAL A 88 -13.06 -5.72 -16.27
CA VAL A 88 -14.17 -6.11 -17.16
C VAL A 88 -15.53 -5.64 -16.61
N LEU A 89 -15.77 -5.80 -15.32
CA LEU A 89 -17.01 -5.36 -14.67
C LEU A 89 -17.15 -3.82 -14.65
N ALA A 90 -16.07 -3.08 -14.42
CA ALA A 90 -16.07 -1.62 -14.45
C ALA A 90 -16.37 -1.05 -15.85
N ASP A 91 -16.06 -1.81 -16.91
CA ASP A 91 -16.37 -1.46 -18.29
C ASP A 91 -17.77 -1.88 -18.73
N ALA A 92 -18.28 -3.02 -18.21
CA ALA A 92 -19.58 -3.58 -18.59
C ALA A 92 -20.76 -3.04 -17.77
N LEU A 93 -20.52 -2.63 -16.53
CA LEU A 93 -21.58 -2.22 -15.60
C LEU A 93 -21.51 -0.71 -15.29
N ASP A 94 -22.64 -0.19 -14.76
CA ASP A 94 -22.66 1.16 -14.19
C ASP A 94 -21.71 1.25 -12.99
N ARG A 95 -20.65 2.03 -13.14
CA ARG A 95 -19.57 2.20 -12.15
C ARG A 95 -20.09 2.57 -10.77
N ARG A 96 -21.14 3.41 -10.70
CA ARG A 96 -21.79 3.79 -9.45
C ARG A 96 -22.45 2.57 -8.78
N ARG A 97 -23.12 1.70 -9.55
CA ARG A 97 -23.71 0.48 -9.01
C ARG A 97 -22.65 -0.48 -8.50
N VAL A 98 -21.55 -0.68 -9.24
CA VAL A 98 -20.42 -1.50 -8.80
C VAL A 98 -19.89 -0.99 -7.47
N MET A 99 -19.62 0.31 -7.35
CA MET A 99 -19.14 0.92 -6.10
C MET A 99 -20.12 0.73 -4.94
N ILE A 100 -21.43 0.89 -5.15
CA ILE A 100 -22.42 0.67 -4.09
C ILE A 100 -22.39 -0.79 -3.64
N TRP A 101 -22.42 -1.76 -4.57
CA TRP A 101 -22.39 -3.17 -4.22
C TRP A 101 -21.12 -3.58 -3.47
N THR A 102 -19.96 -3.13 -3.91
CA THR A 102 -18.69 -3.42 -3.23
C THR A 102 -18.65 -2.81 -1.82
N ARG A 103 -19.22 -1.60 -1.64
CA ARG A 103 -19.34 -0.97 -0.31
C ARG A 103 -20.35 -1.68 0.59
N VAL A 104 -21.45 -2.18 0.06
CA VAL A 104 -22.42 -2.99 0.82
C VAL A 104 -21.76 -4.28 1.30
N VAL A 105 -21.05 -5.00 0.42
CA VAL A 105 -20.30 -6.20 0.79
C VAL A 105 -19.25 -5.89 1.86
N SER A 106 -18.49 -4.80 1.71
CA SER A 106 -17.50 -4.38 2.71
C SER A 106 -18.13 -4.01 4.05
N ALA A 107 -19.30 -3.35 4.04
CA ALA A 107 -20.05 -3.05 5.26
C ALA A 107 -20.53 -4.32 5.97
N LEU A 108 -21.04 -5.30 5.22
CA LEU A 108 -21.45 -6.59 5.78
C LEU A 108 -20.26 -7.35 6.39
N ILE A 109 -19.13 -7.37 5.71
CA ILE A 109 -17.88 -7.98 6.22
C ILE A 109 -17.47 -7.32 7.54
N ALA A 110 -17.45 -5.99 7.59
CA ALA A 110 -17.11 -5.24 8.79
C ALA A 110 -18.13 -5.47 9.92
N ALA A 111 -19.43 -5.57 9.59
CA ALA A 111 -20.47 -5.89 10.56
C ALA A 111 -20.33 -7.31 11.12
N VAL A 112 -19.99 -8.30 10.29
CA VAL A 112 -19.72 -9.67 10.75
C VAL A 112 -18.49 -9.71 11.64
N LEU A 113 -17.39 -9.02 11.29
CA LEU A 113 -16.23 -8.88 12.17
C LEU A 113 -16.61 -8.26 13.51
N THR A 114 -17.44 -7.22 13.50
CA THR A 114 -17.96 -6.57 14.71
C THR A 114 -18.71 -7.57 15.58
N TYR A 115 -19.69 -8.27 14.99
CA TYR A 115 -20.53 -9.23 15.70
C TYR A 115 -19.72 -10.36 16.32
N LEU A 116 -18.86 -11.03 15.53
CA LEU A 116 -18.04 -12.13 15.99
C LEU A 116 -17.07 -11.70 17.10
N THR A 117 -16.51 -10.49 17.01
CA THR A 117 -15.60 -9.96 18.01
C THR A 117 -16.32 -9.64 19.33
N LEU A 118 -17.47 -8.96 19.26
CA LEU A 118 -18.24 -8.59 20.46
C LEU A 118 -18.91 -9.79 21.13
N SER A 119 -19.27 -10.83 20.35
CA SER A 119 -19.81 -12.10 20.90
C SER A 119 -18.73 -13.05 21.42
N GLY A 120 -17.44 -12.73 21.25
CA GLY A 120 -16.33 -13.60 21.65
C GLY A 120 -16.18 -14.87 20.79
N GLN A 121 -16.82 -14.92 19.61
CA GLN A 121 -16.80 -16.09 18.72
C GLN A 121 -15.78 -15.93 17.58
N ILE A 122 -14.97 -14.87 17.60
CA ILE A 122 -13.98 -14.60 16.57
C ILE A 122 -12.80 -15.57 16.69
N ASP A 123 -12.39 -16.13 15.57
CA ASP A 123 -11.18 -16.93 15.43
C ASP A 123 -10.33 -16.44 14.26
N VAL A 124 -9.09 -16.92 14.17
CA VAL A 124 -8.13 -16.48 13.15
C VAL A 124 -8.60 -16.84 11.72
N ASN A 125 -9.26 -18.01 11.58
CA ASN A 125 -9.76 -18.46 10.27
C ASN A 125 -10.89 -17.56 9.75
N SER A 126 -11.79 -17.14 10.65
CA SER A 126 -12.85 -16.17 10.33
C SER A 126 -12.25 -14.82 9.90
N ILE A 127 -11.20 -14.35 10.59
CA ILE A 127 -10.49 -13.13 10.20
C ILE A 127 -9.87 -13.27 8.80
N TYR A 128 -9.22 -14.39 8.51
CA TYR A 128 -8.63 -14.65 7.19
C TYR A 128 -9.70 -14.69 6.09
N LEU A 129 -10.79 -15.44 6.30
CA LEU A 129 -11.87 -15.52 5.32
C LEU A 129 -12.48 -14.14 5.03
N LEU A 130 -12.81 -13.38 6.08
CA LEU A 130 -13.41 -12.06 5.94
C LEU A 130 -12.43 -11.05 5.33
N THR A 131 -11.13 -11.17 5.64
CA THR A 131 -10.07 -10.37 5.00
C THR A 131 -9.94 -10.70 3.51
N ALA A 132 -9.99 -11.97 3.13
CA ALA A 132 -9.96 -12.40 1.73
C ALA A 132 -11.16 -11.87 0.93
N LEU A 133 -12.37 -11.96 1.50
CA LEU A 133 -13.59 -11.42 0.89
C LEU A 133 -13.52 -9.89 0.75
N GLY A 134 -12.98 -9.19 1.74
CA GLY A 134 -12.75 -7.74 1.70
C GLY A 134 -11.73 -7.33 0.63
N ALA A 135 -10.66 -8.12 0.47
CA ALA A 135 -9.66 -7.92 -0.57
C ALA A 135 -10.26 -8.11 -1.99
N ALA A 136 -11.11 -9.12 -2.18
CA ALA A 136 -11.86 -9.33 -3.41
C ALA A 136 -12.78 -8.15 -3.73
N ALA A 137 -13.56 -7.68 -2.76
CA ALA A 137 -14.43 -6.51 -2.92
C ALA A 137 -13.64 -5.26 -3.31
N THR A 138 -12.48 -5.03 -2.68
CA THR A 138 -11.58 -3.90 -2.98
C THR A 138 -11.00 -4.00 -4.40
N ALA A 139 -10.62 -5.19 -4.85
CA ALA A 139 -10.11 -5.42 -6.20
C ALA A 139 -11.15 -5.09 -7.28
N LEU A 140 -12.43 -5.34 -7.01
CA LEU A 140 -13.53 -4.98 -7.90
C LEU A 140 -13.89 -3.48 -7.86
N ASP A 141 -13.77 -2.83 -6.69
CA ASP A 141 -14.07 -1.41 -6.47
C ASP A 141 -13.06 -0.48 -7.17
N SER A 142 -11.78 -0.81 -7.10
CA SER A 142 -10.68 0.09 -7.48
C SER A 142 -10.77 0.64 -8.91
N PRO A 143 -10.99 -0.19 -9.97
CA PRO A 143 -11.11 0.31 -11.34
C PRO A 143 -12.35 1.21 -11.54
N ALA A 144 -13.49 0.84 -10.94
CA ALA A 144 -14.73 1.62 -11.03
C ALA A 144 -14.54 3.01 -10.39
N ARG A 145 -13.93 3.07 -9.21
CA ARG A 145 -13.64 4.29 -8.48
C ARG A 145 -12.66 5.21 -9.23
N GLN A 146 -11.57 4.67 -9.79
CA GLN A 146 -10.63 5.49 -10.56
C GLN A 146 -11.27 6.08 -11.81
N SER A 147 -12.11 5.32 -12.49
CA SER A 147 -12.73 5.75 -13.72
C SER A 147 -13.90 6.73 -13.55
N ILE A 148 -14.64 6.68 -12.42
CA ILE A 148 -15.76 7.62 -12.17
C ILE A 148 -15.23 9.04 -11.92
N VAL A 149 -14.07 9.21 -11.28
CA VAL A 149 -13.46 10.51 -10.97
C VAL A 149 -13.28 11.36 -12.22
N ALA A 150 -12.82 10.76 -13.32
CA ALA A 150 -12.63 11.45 -14.59
C ALA A 150 -13.96 11.97 -15.20
N ASN A 151 -15.10 11.38 -14.84
CA ASN A 151 -16.40 11.75 -15.33
C ASN A 151 -17.10 12.82 -14.46
N LEU A 152 -16.65 13.02 -13.22
CA LEU A 152 -17.28 13.95 -12.26
C LEU A 152 -16.73 15.38 -12.36
N VAL A 153 -15.59 15.58 -13.03
CA VAL A 153 -14.93 16.87 -13.16
C VAL A 153 -14.64 17.20 -14.63
N LYS A 154 -14.54 18.49 -14.96
CA LYS A 154 -14.08 18.89 -16.31
C LYS A 154 -12.61 18.51 -16.52
N PRO A 155 -12.17 18.17 -17.77
CA PRO A 155 -10.78 17.75 -18.06
C PRO A 155 -9.71 18.67 -17.48
N ARG A 156 -9.92 19.99 -17.52
CA ARG A 156 -9.00 20.99 -16.96
C ARG A 156 -8.80 20.89 -15.43
N HIS A 157 -9.70 20.27 -14.70
CA HIS A 157 -9.64 20.09 -13.24
C HIS A 157 -9.33 18.64 -12.82
N LEU A 158 -9.11 17.74 -13.78
CA LEU A 158 -8.84 16.32 -13.51
C LEU A 158 -7.58 16.10 -12.69
N ALA A 159 -6.49 16.82 -13.01
CA ALA A 159 -5.24 16.75 -12.22
C ALA A 159 -5.47 17.16 -10.75
N ASN A 160 -6.30 18.18 -10.51
CA ASN A 160 -6.66 18.61 -9.17
C ASN A 160 -7.49 17.55 -8.43
N ALA A 161 -8.43 16.89 -9.12
CA ALA A 161 -9.23 15.80 -8.54
C ALA A 161 -8.35 14.59 -8.16
N ILE A 162 -7.40 14.20 -9.02
CA ILE A 162 -6.44 13.12 -8.75
C ILE A 162 -5.57 13.47 -7.52
N SER A 163 -5.06 14.72 -7.45
CA SER A 163 -4.27 15.15 -6.29
C SER A 163 -5.07 15.10 -4.99
N LEU A 164 -6.35 15.53 -5.01
CA LEU A 164 -7.23 15.44 -3.85
C LEU A 164 -7.50 13.99 -3.44
N ASN A 165 -7.65 13.06 -4.38
CA ASN A 165 -7.78 11.63 -4.06
C ASN A 165 -6.51 11.04 -3.43
N THR A 166 -5.33 11.46 -3.88
CA THR A 166 -4.07 11.07 -3.25
C THR A 166 -4.00 11.57 -1.79
N LEU A 167 -4.49 12.79 -1.53
CA LEU A 167 -4.56 13.32 -0.16
C LEU A 167 -5.46 12.50 0.75
N ILE A 168 -6.59 11.96 0.26
CA ILE A 168 -7.44 11.04 1.04
C ILE A 168 -6.59 9.90 1.60
N PHE A 169 -5.85 9.22 0.71
CA PHE A 169 -5.04 8.07 1.11
C PHE A 169 -3.97 8.45 2.14
N GLN A 170 -3.27 9.58 1.95
CA GLN A 170 -2.25 10.04 2.88
C GLN A 170 -2.83 10.38 4.26
N ILE A 171 -3.95 11.10 4.31
CA ILE A 171 -4.63 11.41 5.57
C ILE A 171 -5.10 10.12 6.26
N ALA A 172 -5.73 9.22 5.50
CA ALA A 172 -6.25 7.97 6.05
C ALA A 172 -5.16 7.04 6.61
N THR A 173 -3.99 6.96 5.96
CA THR A 173 -2.87 6.13 6.43
C THR A 173 -2.19 6.67 7.69
N ILE A 174 -2.36 7.97 7.98
CA ILE A 174 -1.88 8.59 9.24
C ILE A 174 -2.98 8.51 10.31
N CYS A 175 -4.16 9.03 10.00
CA CYS A 175 -5.25 9.13 10.99
C CYS A 175 -5.86 7.77 11.35
N GLY A 176 -5.97 6.84 10.39
CA GLY A 176 -6.59 5.53 10.62
C GLY A 176 -5.92 4.74 11.74
N PRO A 177 -4.63 4.39 11.64
CA PRO A 177 -3.91 3.66 12.67
C PRO A 177 -3.86 4.41 14.01
N ALA A 178 -3.66 5.74 14.00
CA ALA A 178 -3.63 6.54 15.21
C ALA A 178 -4.95 6.48 15.97
N LEU A 179 -6.08 6.68 15.28
CA LEU A 179 -7.42 6.59 15.88
C LEU A 179 -7.73 5.16 16.33
N ALA A 180 -7.41 4.16 15.51
CA ALA A 180 -7.66 2.77 15.85
C ALA A 180 -6.85 2.34 17.08
N GLY A 181 -5.56 2.71 17.16
CA GLY A 181 -4.71 2.40 18.30
C GLY A 181 -5.25 2.99 19.62
N LEU A 182 -5.72 4.24 19.59
CA LEU A 182 -6.35 4.88 20.75
C LEU A 182 -7.67 4.18 21.14
N LEU A 183 -8.52 3.86 20.17
CA LEU A 183 -9.80 3.19 20.43
C LEU A 183 -9.62 1.78 20.97
N VAL A 184 -8.67 1.01 20.42
CA VAL A 184 -8.36 -0.34 20.90
C VAL A 184 -7.77 -0.30 22.33
N ALA A 185 -6.93 0.69 22.62
CA ALA A 185 -6.32 0.82 23.94
C ALA A 185 -7.31 1.23 25.03
N GLN A 186 -8.33 2.04 24.70
CA GLN A 186 -9.28 2.57 25.68
C GLN A 186 -10.60 1.79 25.73
N LEU A 187 -11.00 1.15 24.63
CA LEU A 187 -12.28 0.50 24.50
C LEU A 187 -12.09 -0.97 24.10
N ASN A 188 -12.37 -1.31 22.83
CA ASN A 188 -12.15 -2.66 22.32
C ASN A 188 -12.02 -2.68 20.79
N ILE A 189 -11.50 -3.78 20.25
CA ILE A 189 -11.30 -3.97 18.80
C ILE A 189 -12.63 -4.01 18.04
N GLY A 190 -13.68 -4.59 18.63
CA GLY A 190 -14.99 -4.71 18.01
C GLY A 190 -15.60 -3.36 17.63
N LEU A 191 -15.37 -2.32 18.45
CA LEU A 191 -15.82 -0.96 18.14
C LEU A 191 -15.12 -0.38 16.91
N VAL A 192 -13.84 -0.71 16.69
CA VAL A 192 -13.13 -0.26 15.48
C VAL A 192 -13.79 -0.84 14.22
N TYR A 193 -14.16 -2.13 14.25
CA TYR A 193 -14.90 -2.75 13.16
C TYR A 193 -16.30 -2.14 12.98
N GLY A 194 -17.01 -1.85 14.09
CA GLY A 194 -18.32 -1.20 14.08
C GLY A 194 -18.27 0.22 13.50
N ILE A 195 -17.26 1.01 13.86
CA ILE A 195 -17.03 2.34 13.28
C ILE A 195 -16.79 2.21 11.78
N ASN A 196 -15.97 1.24 11.34
CA ASN A 196 -15.75 1.06 9.91
C ASN A 196 -17.03 0.64 9.17
N THR A 197 -17.90 -0.18 9.78
CA THR A 197 -19.24 -0.46 9.23
C THR A 197 -20.00 0.83 8.99
N ALA A 198 -20.04 1.74 9.97
CA ALA A 198 -20.71 3.03 9.83
C ALA A 198 -20.06 3.90 8.73
N THR A 199 -18.71 3.88 8.60
CA THR A 199 -18.04 4.64 7.53
C THR A 199 -18.40 4.14 6.13
N PHE A 200 -18.60 2.84 5.95
CA PHE A 200 -19.09 2.28 4.68
C PHE A 200 -20.53 2.72 4.40
N VAL A 201 -21.41 2.78 5.41
CA VAL A 201 -22.77 3.30 5.24
C VAL A 201 -22.73 4.77 4.78
N VAL A 202 -21.87 5.59 5.38
CA VAL A 202 -21.67 6.99 4.94
C VAL A 202 -21.22 7.06 3.48
N ALA A 203 -20.30 6.20 3.06
CA ALA A 203 -19.83 6.13 1.68
C ALA A 203 -20.96 5.69 0.72
N ILE A 204 -21.77 4.70 1.09
CA ILE A 204 -22.94 4.25 0.29
C ILE A 204 -23.92 5.41 0.09
N ILE A 205 -24.23 6.16 1.15
CA ILE A 205 -25.12 7.33 1.07
C ILE A 205 -24.51 8.39 0.16
N ALA A 206 -23.21 8.71 0.34
CA ALA A 206 -22.51 9.69 -0.47
C ALA A 206 -22.49 9.33 -1.96
N ILE A 207 -22.19 8.06 -2.31
CA ILE A 207 -22.25 7.55 -3.68
C ILE A 207 -23.69 7.56 -4.19
N GLY A 208 -24.68 7.26 -3.33
CA GLY A 208 -26.12 7.33 -3.62
C GLY A 208 -26.60 8.73 -4.03
N LEU A 209 -25.98 9.78 -3.51
CA LEU A 209 -26.32 11.18 -3.82
C LEU A 209 -25.69 11.70 -5.13
N ILE A 210 -24.78 10.94 -5.76
CA ILE A 210 -24.16 11.26 -7.06
C ILE A 210 -25.23 11.13 -8.14
N ARG A 211 -25.45 12.18 -8.92
CA ARG A 211 -26.41 12.22 -10.03
C ARG A 211 -25.85 11.68 -11.33
N HIS A 212 -24.52 11.75 -11.49
CA HIS A 212 -23.86 11.31 -12.71
C HIS A 212 -23.92 9.79 -12.85
N ARG A 213 -24.56 9.32 -13.93
CA ARG A 213 -24.54 7.91 -14.34
C ARG A 213 -23.33 7.70 -15.27
N GLY A 214 -22.38 6.89 -14.85
CA GLY A 214 -21.19 6.58 -15.66
C GLY A 214 -21.60 5.97 -17.00
N LYS A 215 -21.26 6.63 -18.10
CA LYS A 215 -21.49 6.04 -19.43
C LYS A 215 -20.60 4.82 -19.59
N ILE A 216 -21.20 3.71 -20.00
CA ILE A 216 -20.50 2.50 -20.41
C ILE A 216 -19.67 2.87 -21.65
N LYS A 217 -18.33 2.80 -21.55
CA LYS A 217 -17.46 2.87 -22.72
C LYS A 217 -17.18 1.44 -23.16
N THR A 218 -17.32 1.20 -24.45
CA THR A 218 -16.96 -0.08 -25.07
C THR A 218 -15.52 -0.44 -24.69
N ALA A 219 -15.32 -1.64 -24.15
CA ALA A 219 -14.02 -2.12 -23.67
C ALA A 219 -12.96 -1.99 -24.78
N ALA A 220 -11.87 -1.32 -24.49
CA ALA A 220 -10.67 -1.43 -25.30
C ALA A 220 -10.13 -2.84 -25.11
N ASN A 221 -10.03 -3.61 -26.19
CA ASN A 221 -9.45 -4.96 -26.19
C ASN A 221 -7.99 -4.88 -25.70
N ILE A 222 -7.77 -5.13 -24.40
CA ILE A 222 -6.43 -5.37 -23.86
C ILE A 222 -6.06 -6.80 -24.26
N GLY A 223 -5.56 -6.96 -25.49
CA GLY A 223 -5.13 -8.27 -25.98
C GLY A 223 -3.90 -8.76 -25.21
N TRP A 224 -3.81 -10.07 -24.97
CA TRP A 224 -2.61 -10.74 -24.41
C TRP A 224 -1.30 -10.32 -25.09
N ARG A 225 -1.34 -10.02 -26.39
CA ARG A 225 -0.19 -9.49 -27.16
C ARG A 225 0.30 -8.17 -26.58
N ALA A 226 -0.60 -7.27 -26.19
CA ALA A 226 -0.23 -5.98 -25.62
C ALA A 226 0.50 -6.14 -24.26
N LEU A 227 0.07 -7.09 -23.43
CA LEU A 227 0.73 -7.41 -22.17
C LEU A 227 2.14 -8.01 -22.42
N ILE A 228 2.25 -8.97 -23.33
CA ILE A 228 3.53 -9.60 -23.70
C ILE A 228 4.53 -8.55 -24.24
N ASP A 229 4.07 -7.61 -25.07
CA ASP A 229 4.92 -6.53 -25.58
C ASP A 229 5.42 -5.63 -24.45
N GLY A 230 4.57 -5.30 -23.46
CA GLY A 230 4.97 -4.54 -22.27
C GLY A 230 6.01 -5.28 -21.43
N ILE A 231 5.80 -6.57 -21.21
CA ILE A 231 6.75 -7.45 -20.50
C ILE A 231 8.08 -7.49 -21.27
N ARG A 232 8.05 -7.77 -22.57
CA ARG A 232 9.25 -7.85 -23.41
C ARG A 232 10.03 -6.53 -23.42
N PHE A 233 9.36 -5.38 -23.53
CA PHE A 233 9.98 -4.06 -23.46
C PHE A 233 10.65 -3.84 -22.10
N THR A 234 9.96 -4.13 -21.01
CA THR A 234 10.46 -3.99 -19.62
C THR A 234 11.73 -4.81 -19.42
N PHE A 235 11.72 -6.09 -19.81
CA PHE A 235 12.88 -6.97 -19.67
C PHE A 235 14.06 -6.63 -20.59
N ARG A 236 13.81 -6.01 -21.75
CA ARG A 236 14.87 -5.56 -22.67
C ARG A 236 15.52 -4.25 -22.22
N THR A 237 14.78 -3.39 -21.52
CA THR A 237 15.28 -2.08 -21.10
C THR A 237 15.98 -2.18 -19.73
N ARG A 238 17.31 -2.36 -19.72
CA ARG A 238 18.12 -2.62 -18.53
C ARG A 238 17.86 -1.66 -17.36
N ILE A 239 17.67 -0.37 -17.61
CA ILE A 239 17.43 0.62 -16.56
C ILE A 239 16.03 0.46 -15.94
N ILE A 240 15.00 0.19 -16.75
CA ILE A 240 13.64 -0.05 -16.27
C ILE A 240 13.60 -1.32 -15.44
N MET A 241 14.20 -2.42 -15.96
CA MET A 241 14.29 -3.69 -15.26
C MET A 241 15.03 -3.55 -13.92
N GLY A 242 16.17 -2.86 -13.91
CA GLY A 242 16.91 -2.63 -12.67
C GLY A 242 16.14 -1.82 -11.63
N THR A 243 15.35 -0.82 -12.05
CA THR A 243 14.48 -0.06 -11.13
C THR A 243 13.31 -0.89 -10.61
N MET A 244 12.75 -1.81 -11.41
CA MET A 244 11.69 -2.71 -10.97
C MET A 244 12.19 -3.79 -10.01
N LEU A 245 13.36 -4.38 -10.30
CA LEU A 245 13.98 -5.34 -9.39
C LEU A 245 14.33 -4.69 -8.04
N LEU A 246 14.88 -3.47 -8.08
CA LEU A 246 15.20 -2.72 -6.86
C LEU A 246 13.95 -2.47 -6.01
N ASP A 247 12.83 -2.11 -6.63
CA ASP A 247 11.54 -1.89 -5.97
C ASP A 247 10.99 -3.18 -5.35
N PHE A 248 10.88 -4.21 -6.19
CA PHE A 248 10.30 -5.48 -5.79
C PHE A 248 11.05 -6.11 -4.61
N PHE A 249 12.37 -6.23 -4.73
CA PHE A 249 13.15 -6.87 -3.68
C PHE A 249 13.30 -6.00 -2.42
N ALA A 250 13.36 -4.66 -2.56
CA ALA A 250 13.36 -3.79 -1.40
C ALA A 250 12.06 -3.92 -0.59
N THR A 251 10.91 -3.99 -1.27
CA THR A 251 9.61 -4.19 -0.60
C THR A 251 9.39 -5.62 -0.13
N LEU A 252 9.99 -6.61 -0.80
CA LEU A 252 9.97 -8.02 -0.38
C LEU A 252 10.73 -8.21 0.94
N PHE A 253 11.98 -7.80 1.01
CA PHE A 253 12.84 -8.07 2.17
C PHE A 253 12.61 -7.11 3.34
N ALA A 254 12.34 -5.82 3.09
CA ALA A 254 12.18 -4.84 4.17
C ALA A 254 10.71 -4.63 4.59
N SER A 255 9.92 -5.71 4.68
CA SER A 255 8.50 -5.68 5.06
C SER A 255 8.29 -5.56 6.59
N ALA A 256 8.96 -4.59 7.23
CA ALA A 256 8.88 -4.38 8.69
C ALA A 256 7.45 -4.07 9.18
N ARG A 257 6.59 -3.53 8.32
CA ARG A 257 5.22 -3.12 8.68
C ARG A 257 4.37 -4.28 9.22
N THR A 258 4.55 -5.48 8.71
CA THR A 258 3.81 -6.68 9.13
C THR A 258 4.14 -7.05 10.57
N MET A 259 5.39 -6.83 11.01
CA MET A 259 5.85 -7.17 12.36
C MET A 259 5.57 -6.07 13.39
N LEU A 260 5.00 -4.93 13.00
CA LEU A 260 4.73 -3.82 13.93
C LEU A 260 3.90 -4.20 15.17
N PRO A 261 2.85 -5.08 15.10
CA PRO A 261 2.14 -5.51 16.29
C PRO A 261 3.04 -6.21 17.31
N ILE A 262 3.94 -7.10 16.85
CA ILE A 262 4.90 -7.82 17.70
C ILE A 262 5.92 -6.83 18.27
N VAL A 263 6.45 -5.92 17.43
CA VAL A 263 7.40 -4.90 17.90
C VAL A 263 6.77 -4.02 18.98
N ALA A 264 5.54 -3.55 18.78
CA ALA A 264 4.87 -2.68 19.75
C ALA A 264 4.40 -3.42 21.00
N GLY A 265 3.91 -4.68 20.84
CA GLY A 265 3.37 -5.47 21.94
C GLY A 265 4.42 -6.13 22.80
N ASP A 266 5.42 -6.80 22.20
CA ASP A 266 6.36 -7.68 22.90
C ASP A 266 7.75 -7.06 23.05
N ILE A 267 8.23 -6.27 22.09
CA ILE A 267 9.59 -5.70 22.13
C ILE A 267 9.60 -4.36 22.85
N LEU A 268 8.72 -3.45 22.45
CA LEU A 268 8.65 -2.10 23.04
C LEU A 268 7.70 -2.01 24.23
N GLY A 269 6.76 -2.96 24.40
CA GLY A 269 5.81 -2.98 25.48
C GLY A 269 4.82 -1.80 25.50
N VAL A 270 4.61 -1.11 24.36
CA VAL A 270 3.79 0.12 24.29
C VAL A 270 2.32 -0.12 23.92
N GLY A 271 1.94 -1.38 23.72
CA GLY A 271 0.54 -1.80 23.47
C GLY A 271 -0.06 -1.22 22.19
N ALA A 272 -1.41 -1.27 22.11
CA ALA A 272 -2.15 -0.87 20.91
C ALA A 272 -2.01 0.63 20.58
N ALA A 273 -1.97 1.51 21.58
CA ALA A 273 -1.78 2.95 21.36
C ALA A 273 -0.41 3.24 20.75
N GLY A 274 0.65 2.63 21.31
CA GLY A 274 2.00 2.75 20.77
C GLY A 274 2.14 2.14 19.37
N TYR A 275 1.48 1.01 19.09
CA TYR A 275 1.40 0.45 17.74
C TYR A 275 0.74 1.44 16.78
N GLY A 276 -0.38 2.06 17.18
CA GLY A 276 -1.08 3.06 16.37
C GLY A 276 -0.17 4.25 16.01
N LEU A 277 0.57 4.78 16.99
CA LEU A 277 1.54 5.84 16.76
C LEU A 277 2.69 5.37 15.86
N LEU A 278 3.28 4.21 16.12
CA LEU A 278 4.39 3.66 15.34
C LEU A 278 3.99 3.47 13.86
N ALA A 279 2.75 3.02 13.61
CA ALA A 279 2.23 2.85 12.25
C ALA A 279 2.09 4.19 11.49
N THR A 280 2.02 5.33 12.18
CA THR A 280 2.02 6.67 11.53
C THR A 280 3.39 7.13 11.08
N ALA A 281 4.46 6.55 11.62
CA ALA A 281 5.82 7.05 11.38
C ALA A 281 6.20 7.01 9.88
N GLN A 282 5.99 5.87 9.23
CA GLN A 282 6.30 5.69 7.80
C GLN A 282 5.55 6.69 6.91
N PRO A 283 4.21 6.85 6.98
CA PRO A 283 3.50 7.84 6.17
C PRO A 283 3.85 9.30 6.53
N ILE A 284 4.22 9.61 7.77
CA ILE A 284 4.71 10.94 8.15
C ILE A 284 6.06 11.21 7.49
N GLY A 285 6.99 10.26 7.54
CA GLY A 285 8.28 10.38 6.85
C GLY A 285 8.12 10.57 5.35
N ALA A 286 7.21 9.81 4.74
CA ALA A 286 6.84 9.93 3.33
C ALA A 286 6.28 11.32 2.98
N LEU A 287 5.38 11.86 3.82
CA LEU A 287 4.76 13.17 3.63
C LEU A 287 5.80 14.30 3.73
N LEU A 288 6.66 14.26 4.75
CA LEU A 288 7.68 15.30 4.97
C LEU A 288 8.66 15.38 3.79
N VAL A 289 9.18 14.23 3.36
CA VAL A 289 10.11 14.19 2.22
C VAL A 289 9.41 14.51 0.91
N GLY A 290 8.18 14.02 0.69
CA GLY A 290 7.38 14.38 -0.47
C GLY A 290 7.18 15.91 -0.58
N LEU A 291 6.92 16.58 0.54
CA LEU A 291 6.84 18.05 0.59
C LEU A 291 8.17 18.71 0.24
N ILE A 292 9.29 18.25 0.83
CA ILE A 292 10.63 18.78 0.53
C ILE A 292 10.96 18.61 -0.98
N MET A 293 10.65 17.44 -1.55
CA MET A 293 10.87 17.18 -2.97
C MET A 293 10.02 18.07 -3.88
N SER A 294 8.78 18.38 -3.48
CA SER A 294 7.89 19.25 -4.26
C SER A 294 8.36 20.70 -4.32
N LEU A 295 9.18 21.13 -3.34
CA LEU A 295 9.78 22.47 -3.30
C LEU A 295 11.09 22.56 -4.10
N ARG A 296 11.69 21.44 -4.50
CA ARG A 296 12.91 21.40 -5.31
C ARG A 296 12.57 21.26 -6.78
N SER A 297 13.05 22.19 -7.61
CA SER A 297 12.78 22.22 -9.05
C SER A 297 13.56 21.17 -9.84
N GLU A 298 14.82 20.90 -9.46
CA GLU A 298 15.68 19.93 -10.17
C GLU A 298 16.53 19.11 -9.20
N MET A 299 16.60 17.81 -9.46
CA MET A 299 17.53 16.90 -8.77
C MET A 299 18.60 16.43 -9.74
N LYS A 300 19.84 16.75 -9.46
CA LYS A 300 21.01 16.21 -10.19
C LYS A 300 21.34 14.81 -9.66
N ARG A 301 21.99 13.99 -10.50
CA ARG A 301 22.45 12.63 -10.15
C ARG A 301 21.33 11.74 -9.60
N GLN A 302 20.18 11.76 -10.24
CA GLN A 302 18.97 11.05 -9.78
C GLN A 302 19.21 9.56 -9.53
N GLY A 303 20.04 8.91 -10.33
CA GLY A 303 20.36 7.50 -10.15
C GLY A 303 21.13 7.20 -8.87
N LEU A 304 22.07 8.09 -8.46
CA LEU A 304 22.78 7.95 -7.19
C LEU A 304 21.85 8.19 -6.00
N ILE A 305 21.00 9.23 -6.09
CA ILE A 305 20.00 9.54 -5.05
C ILE A 305 19.03 8.38 -4.88
N LEU A 306 18.58 7.75 -5.96
CA LEU A 306 17.76 6.54 -5.92
C LEU A 306 18.44 5.40 -5.13
N LEU A 307 19.68 5.07 -5.46
CA LEU A 307 20.40 4.00 -4.76
C LEU A 307 20.65 4.32 -3.29
N LEU A 308 21.02 5.56 -2.98
CA LEU A 308 21.20 6.02 -1.59
C LEU A 308 19.88 5.99 -0.80
N SER A 309 18.76 6.38 -1.41
CA SER A 309 17.46 6.36 -0.73
C SER A 309 17.02 4.93 -0.38
N VAL A 310 17.26 3.95 -1.25
CA VAL A 310 16.97 2.53 -0.96
C VAL A 310 17.97 1.96 0.06
N ALA A 311 19.24 2.37 0.02
CA ALA A 311 20.20 1.98 1.04
C ALA A 311 19.81 2.55 2.43
N VAL A 312 19.37 3.81 2.51
CA VAL A 312 18.84 4.42 3.75
C VAL A 312 17.59 3.68 4.22
N TYR A 313 16.68 3.33 3.30
CA TYR A 313 15.50 2.52 3.61
C TYR A 313 15.88 1.19 4.25
N GLY A 314 16.81 0.42 3.65
CA GLY A 314 17.28 -0.85 4.20
C GLY A 314 18.01 -0.69 5.53
N MET A 315 18.90 0.31 5.65
CA MET A 315 19.65 0.58 6.90
C MET A 315 18.69 0.97 8.04
N ALA A 316 17.75 1.87 7.76
CA ALA A 316 16.74 2.27 8.73
C ALA A 316 15.87 1.08 9.17
N THR A 317 15.51 0.18 8.24
CA THR A 317 14.80 -1.07 8.57
C THR A 317 15.68 -1.98 9.46
N ALA A 318 16.94 -2.15 9.16
CA ALA A 318 17.84 -2.98 9.97
C ALA A 318 17.99 -2.42 11.40
N ILE A 319 18.21 -1.10 11.54
CA ILE A 319 18.30 -0.44 12.86
C ILE A 319 16.96 -0.55 13.60
N PHE A 320 15.83 -0.39 12.92
CA PHE A 320 14.51 -0.60 13.50
C PHE A 320 14.35 -2.02 14.08
N GLY A 321 14.86 -3.05 13.39
CA GLY A 321 14.75 -4.45 13.82
C GLY A 321 15.48 -4.76 15.15
N ILE A 322 16.54 -4.03 15.46
CA ILE A 322 17.31 -4.21 16.70
C ILE A 322 16.99 -3.15 17.78
N SER A 323 16.10 -2.21 17.47
CA SER A 323 15.76 -1.11 18.38
C SER A 323 14.83 -1.57 19.49
N THR A 324 15.15 -1.21 20.74
CA THR A 324 14.31 -1.39 21.93
C THR A 324 13.78 -0.04 22.45
N SER A 325 14.11 1.07 21.80
CA SER A 325 13.61 2.41 22.16
C SER A 325 12.50 2.84 21.22
N PHE A 326 11.35 3.25 21.77
CA PHE A 326 10.23 3.75 20.98
C PHE A 326 10.60 4.93 20.09
N ALA A 327 11.36 5.91 20.63
CA ALA A 327 11.76 7.09 19.87
C ALA A 327 12.69 6.74 18.70
N LEU A 328 13.67 5.84 18.91
CA LEU A 328 14.55 5.36 17.85
C LEU A 328 13.76 4.55 16.81
N SER A 329 12.89 3.64 17.25
CA SER A 329 12.03 2.86 16.38
C SER A 329 11.13 3.75 15.52
N TYR A 330 10.51 4.76 16.11
CA TYR A 330 9.66 5.73 15.38
C TYR A 330 10.47 6.49 14.33
N LEU A 331 11.65 7.01 14.71
CA LEU A 331 12.52 7.75 13.79
C LEU A 331 13.00 6.86 12.63
N MET A 332 13.47 5.65 12.92
CA MET A 332 13.93 4.72 11.90
C MET A 332 12.78 4.31 10.98
N PHE A 333 11.60 4.03 11.51
CA PHE A 333 10.45 3.69 10.70
C PHE A 333 9.94 4.89 9.87
N ALA A 334 10.06 6.13 10.36
CA ALA A 334 9.82 7.34 9.56
C ALA A 334 10.84 7.49 8.41
N LEU A 335 12.12 7.18 8.67
CA LEU A 335 13.16 7.20 7.63
C LEU A 335 12.91 6.16 6.53
N THR A 336 12.29 5.01 6.84
CA THR A 336 11.89 4.07 5.79
C THR A 336 10.88 4.71 4.83
N GLY A 337 9.86 5.40 5.35
CA GLY A 337 8.89 6.13 4.52
C GLY A 337 9.53 7.25 3.69
N ALA A 338 10.47 7.96 4.27
CA ALA A 338 11.24 9.00 3.59
C ALA A 338 12.05 8.41 2.41
N GLY A 339 12.81 7.34 2.65
CA GLY A 339 13.65 6.67 1.65
C GLY A 339 12.82 6.09 0.51
N ASP A 340 11.72 5.41 0.84
CA ASP A 340 10.82 4.84 -0.17
C ASP A 340 10.18 5.91 -1.05
N THR A 341 9.75 7.03 -0.47
CA THR A 341 9.15 8.15 -1.24
C THR A 341 10.13 8.74 -2.25
N VAL A 342 11.39 9.01 -1.85
CA VAL A 342 12.43 9.47 -2.79
C VAL A 342 12.63 8.47 -3.91
N SER A 343 12.77 7.20 -3.55
CA SER A 343 12.96 6.10 -4.48
C SER A 343 11.78 5.98 -5.46
N MET A 344 10.54 6.01 -4.95
CA MET A 344 9.31 5.89 -5.75
C MET A 344 9.19 7.01 -6.78
N VAL A 345 9.45 8.26 -6.39
CA VAL A 345 9.38 9.42 -7.30
C VAL A 345 10.42 9.31 -8.40
N ILE A 346 11.68 8.99 -8.07
CA ILE A 346 12.76 8.88 -9.06
C ILE A 346 12.49 7.70 -10.00
N ARG A 347 12.13 6.52 -9.47
CA ARG A 347 11.80 5.35 -10.30
C ARG A 347 10.62 5.63 -11.24
N GLY A 348 9.58 6.30 -10.71
CA GLY A 348 8.42 6.72 -11.52
C GLY A 348 8.83 7.65 -12.66
N THR A 349 9.68 8.63 -12.39
CA THR A 349 10.21 9.57 -13.39
C THR A 349 11.04 8.85 -14.45
N ILE A 350 11.99 7.99 -14.06
CA ILE A 350 12.81 7.21 -14.99
C ILE A 350 11.92 6.39 -15.92
N ARG A 351 10.96 5.65 -15.36
CA ARG A 351 10.05 4.80 -16.13
C ARG A 351 9.23 5.60 -17.14
N GLN A 352 8.69 6.76 -16.75
CA GLN A 352 7.90 7.60 -17.66
C GLN A 352 8.74 8.21 -18.79
N LEU A 353 9.96 8.66 -18.50
CA LEU A 353 10.83 9.29 -19.49
C LEU A 353 11.49 8.30 -20.46
N MET A 354 11.78 7.09 -19.99
CA MET A 354 12.44 6.04 -20.78
C MET A 354 11.46 5.18 -21.59
N THR A 355 10.14 5.34 -21.38
CA THR A 355 9.13 4.54 -22.07
C THR A 355 8.51 5.35 -23.21
N PRO A 356 8.53 4.84 -24.47
CA PRO A 356 7.80 5.43 -25.58
C PRO A 356 6.30 5.54 -25.29
N ASP A 357 5.63 6.56 -25.85
CA ASP A 357 4.23 6.85 -25.56
C ASP A 357 3.30 5.67 -25.86
N GLU A 358 3.58 4.91 -26.93
CA GLU A 358 2.80 3.74 -27.37
C GLU A 358 2.88 2.57 -26.37
N LEU A 359 3.96 2.48 -25.60
CA LEU A 359 4.21 1.40 -24.62
C LEU A 359 3.94 1.83 -23.17
N ARG A 360 3.69 3.13 -22.92
CA ARG A 360 3.58 3.67 -21.57
C ARG A 360 2.49 2.99 -20.74
N GLY A 361 1.29 2.80 -21.31
CA GLY A 361 0.20 2.10 -20.64
C GLY A 361 0.54 0.64 -20.32
N ARG A 362 1.20 -0.07 -21.26
CA ARG A 362 1.62 -1.46 -21.08
C ARG A 362 2.68 -1.62 -19.99
N MET A 363 3.67 -0.72 -19.97
CA MET A 363 4.70 -0.66 -18.91
C MET A 363 4.08 -0.39 -17.54
N VAL A 364 3.11 0.52 -17.44
CA VAL A 364 2.39 0.81 -16.18
C VAL A 364 1.67 -0.43 -15.68
N SER A 365 1.02 -1.22 -16.55
CA SER A 365 0.35 -2.47 -16.16
C SER A 365 1.35 -3.49 -15.60
N VAL A 366 2.51 -3.67 -16.26
CA VAL A 366 3.57 -4.55 -15.76
C VAL A 366 4.09 -4.07 -14.40
N ASN A 367 4.36 -2.75 -14.28
CA ASN A 367 4.81 -2.17 -13.00
C ASN A 367 3.79 -2.38 -11.86
N MET A 368 2.49 -2.33 -12.16
CA MET A 368 1.45 -2.54 -11.17
C MET A 368 1.48 -3.96 -10.58
N MET A 369 1.83 -4.97 -11.39
CA MET A 369 1.99 -6.35 -10.91
C MET A 369 3.14 -6.46 -9.88
N PHE A 370 4.29 -5.82 -10.15
CA PHE A 370 5.42 -5.79 -9.22
C PHE A 370 5.08 -4.98 -7.96
N PHE A 371 4.45 -3.82 -8.13
CA PHE A 371 4.07 -2.92 -7.05
C PHE A 371 3.04 -3.53 -6.09
N MET A 372 2.05 -4.27 -6.61
CA MET A 372 1.04 -4.91 -5.78
C MET A 372 1.51 -6.25 -5.19
N GLY A 373 2.34 -7.01 -5.91
CA GLY A 373 2.80 -8.32 -5.48
C GLY A 373 3.93 -8.26 -4.46
N GLY A 374 4.86 -7.32 -4.61
CA GLY A 374 6.05 -7.22 -3.76
C GLY A 374 5.73 -7.12 -2.27
N PRO A 375 4.94 -6.12 -1.82
CA PRO A 375 4.64 -5.97 -0.40
C PRO A 375 3.93 -7.18 0.22
N GLN A 376 2.95 -7.79 -0.45
CA GLN A 376 2.22 -8.94 0.09
C GLN A 376 3.08 -10.20 0.20
N LEU A 377 3.94 -10.42 -0.80
CA LEU A 377 4.94 -11.51 -0.72
C LEU A 377 5.98 -11.22 0.38
N GLY A 378 6.33 -9.95 0.57
CA GLY A 378 7.20 -9.53 1.67
C GLY A 378 6.53 -9.71 3.04
N GLU A 379 5.23 -9.49 3.18
CA GLU A 379 4.49 -9.82 4.40
C GLU A 379 4.60 -11.31 4.75
N LEU A 380 4.43 -12.18 3.75
CA LEU A 380 4.58 -13.63 3.92
C LEU A 380 6.03 -14.02 4.27
N GLU A 381 7.00 -13.50 3.53
CA GLU A 381 8.44 -13.76 3.78
C GLU A 381 8.83 -13.34 5.20
N ALA A 382 8.52 -12.10 5.58
CA ALA A 382 8.80 -11.60 6.92
C ALA A 382 8.12 -12.44 8.02
N GLY A 383 6.87 -12.88 7.79
CA GLY A 383 6.14 -13.76 8.70
C GLY A 383 6.79 -15.13 8.86
N LEU A 384 7.23 -15.75 7.75
CA LEU A 384 7.92 -17.04 7.77
C LEU A 384 9.28 -16.94 8.48
N VAL A 385 10.09 -15.94 8.16
CA VAL A 385 11.39 -15.74 8.81
C VAL A 385 11.20 -15.43 10.29
N ALA A 386 10.25 -14.54 10.62
CA ALA A 386 10.00 -14.16 12.01
C ALA A 386 9.41 -15.31 12.84
N SER A 387 8.64 -16.22 12.25
CA SER A 387 8.09 -17.38 12.98
C SER A 387 9.17 -18.36 13.44
N VAL A 388 10.32 -18.42 12.74
CA VAL A 388 11.44 -19.32 13.08
C VAL A 388 12.50 -18.59 13.89
N PHE A 389 12.88 -17.36 13.49
CA PHE A 389 14.01 -16.64 14.07
C PHE A 389 13.62 -15.43 14.93
N GLY A 390 12.32 -15.14 15.04
CA GLY A 390 11.78 -13.97 15.75
C GLY A 390 11.73 -12.72 14.88
N ALA A 391 10.82 -11.79 15.26
CA ALA A 391 10.57 -10.55 14.52
C ALA A 391 11.81 -9.62 14.43
N PRO A 392 12.64 -9.44 15.47
CA PRO A 392 13.86 -8.63 15.36
C PRO A 392 14.82 -9.12 14.28
N PHE A 393 15.05 -10.44 14.22
CA PHE A 393 15.91 -11.02 13.20
C PHE A 393 15.34 -10.86 11.79
N ALA A 394 14.05 -11.12 11.59
CA ALA A 394 13.40 -10.96 10.29
C ALA A 394 13.53 -9.53 9.76
N ILE A 395 13.26 -8.53 10.61
CA ILE A 395 13.35 -7.11 10.23
C ILE A 395 14.82 -6.72 9.97
N PHE A 396 15.75 -7.14 10.84
CA PHE A 396 17.18 -6.83 10.69
C PHE A 396 17.74 -7.45 9.41
N SER A 397 17.55 -8.75 9.21
CA SER A 397 18.04 -9.47 8.04
C SER A 397 17.45 -8.95 6.74
N GLY A 398 16.16 -8.61 6.73
CA GLY A 398 15.47 -7.99 5.60
C GLY A 398 16.04 -6.61 5.25
N GLY A 399 16.34 -5.79 6.26
CA GLY A 399 17.02 -4.51 6.07
C GLY A 399 18.41 -4.66 5.48
N VAL A 400 19.23 -5.59 6.02
CA VAL A 400 20.58 -5.91 5.51
C VAL A 400 20.50 -6.46 4.08
N ALA A 401 19.60 -7.39 3.80
CA ALA A 401 19.37 -7.92 2.46
C ALA A 401 19.05 -6.82 1.44
N THR A 402 18.24 -5.83 1.84
CA THR A 402 17.91 -4.67 1.00
C THR A 402 19.15 -3.81 0.70
N VAL A 403 20.02 -3.58 1.67
CA VAL A 403 21.30 -2.85 1.46
C VAL A 403 22.20 -3.62 0.51
N LEU A 404 22.40 -4.91 0.74
CA LEU A 404 23.23 -5.78 -0.11
C LEU A 404 22.70 -5.85 -1.54
N LEU A 405 21.38 -5.99 -1.69
CA LEU A 405 20.73 -5.96 -2.99
C LEU A 405 20.94 -4.61 -3.70
N THR A 406 20.82 -3.51 -2.97
CA THR A 406 21.06 -2.16 -3.53
C THR A 406 22.50 -2.04 -4.05
N ALA A 407 23.48 -2.54 -3.29
CA ALA A 407 24.88 -2.60 -3.73
C ALA A 407 25.06 -3.49 -4.97
N TRP A 408 24.41 -4.66 -5.00
CA TRP A 408 24.42 -5.56 -6.15
C TRP A 408 23.80 -4.90 -7.39
N VAL A 409 22.64 -4.24 -7.26
CA VAL A 409 21.99 -3.50 -8.36
C VAL A 409 22.89 -2.35 -8.86
N ALA A 410 23.54 -1.62 -7.95
CA ALA A 410 24.46 -0.55 -8.30
C ALA A 410 25.68 -1.05 -9.10
N TRP A 411 26.14 -2.27 -8.80
CA TRP A 411 27.22 -2.94 -9.53
C TRP A 411 26.74 -3.54 -10.85
N ARG A 412 25.61 -4.27 -10.86
CA ARG A 412 25.09 -5.01 -12.02
C ARG A 412 24.48 -4.10 -13.08
N TYR A 413 23.93 -2.96 -12.66
CA TYR A 413 23.25 -1.97 -13.53
C TYR A 413 23.89 -0.58 -13.42
N PRO A 414 25.14 -0.39 -13.94
CA PRO A 414 25.84 0.91 -13.87
C PRO A 414 25.05 2.06 -14.53
N SER A 415 24.14 1.76 -15.46
CA SER A 415 23.24 2.71 -16.09
C SER A 415 22.34 3.44 -15.11
N ILE A 416 21.93 2.76 -14.01
CA ILE A 416 21.15 3.41 -12.94
C ILE A 416 22.02 4.41 -12.21
N ARG A 417 23.23 4.03 -11.77
CA ARG A 417 24.14 4.90 -11.02
C ARG A 417 24.51 6.18 -11.79
N ARG A 418 24.68 6.05 -13.12
CA ARG A 418 25.07 7.15 -14.01
C ARG A 418 23.88 7.97 -14.51
N TYR A 419 22.65 7.58 -14.22
CA TYR A 419 21.47 8.25 -14.72
C TYR A 419 21.37 9.69 -14.19
N ASN A 420 21.24 10.64 -15.14
CA ASN A 420 21.03 12.04 -14.85
C ASN A 420 20.08 12.62 -15.92
N ASN A 421 18.87 12.96 -15.53
CA ASN A 421 17.84 13.44 -16.45
C ASN A 421 18.26 14.67 -17.28
N ALA A 422 19.12 15.53 -16.73
CA ALA A 422 19.62 16.71 -17.44
C ALA A 422 20.44 16.37 -18.69
N ASP A 423 21.14 15.24 -18.71
CA ASP A 423 21.99 14.82 -19.82
C ASP A 423 21.15 14.13 -20.91
N ASP A 424 20.14 13.35 -20.54
CA ASP A 424 19.22 12.69 -21.47
C ASP A 424 18.33 13.70 -22.21
N LEU A 425 17.88 14.76 -21.53
CA LEU A 425 17.11 15.84 -22.16
C LEU A 425 17.96 16.66 -23.14
N LYS A 426 19.26 16.82 -22.89
CA LYS A 426 20.19 17.46 -23.82
C LYS A 426 20.45 16.60 -25.06
N ALA A 427 20.58 15.27 -24.87
CA ALA A 427 20.77 14.32 -25.97
C ALA A 427 19.55 14.22 -26.91
N LYS A 428 18.33 14.36 -26.40
CA LYS A 428 17.10 14.38 -27.20
C LYS A 428 16.85 15.72 -27.95
N ARG A 429 17.53 16.81 -27.57
CA ARG A 429 17.42 18.12 -28.22
C ARG A 429 18.46 18.32 -29.30
N ARG A 430 19.42 17.44 -29.44
CA ARG A 430 20.39 17.36 -30.55
C ARG A 430 19.94 16.30 -31.55
#